data_776de55e90c2e642d1fa7649f4f71212
#
_entry.id   776de55e90c2e642d1fa7649f4f71212
#
_cell.length_a   1.000
_cell.length_b   1.000
_cell.length_c   1.000
_cell.angle_alpha   90.00
_cell.angle_beta   90.00
_cell.angle_gamma   90.00
#
_symmetry.space_group_name_H-M   'P 1'
#
loop_
_entity.id
_entity.type
_entity.pdbx_description
1 polymer ?
#
loop_
_entity_poly.entity_id
_entity_poly.type
_entity_poly.pdbx_seq_one_letter_code
_entity_poly.pdbx_strand_id
1 'polypeptide(L)'
;KNRDWRKDRAVVFLDPYGMQVEWSTIEALGATRGVDLWYLFPLGTGVSRMLPRVGKITDGWSRRLDLAFGTHAWYDRFYQKSATPGLFDDSETLERDAPEEKINAFIHERLGTAFFKVAKGLVLRNSKSSPLYLLCFAASNERGAPIAIRIAQSLLGS
;
A
#
# COMPACT_ATOMS: atom_id res chain seq x y z
N LYS A 1 -0.49 12.86 -27.38
CA LYS A 1 -1.92 12.64 -27.75
C LYS A 1 -2.72 12.50 -26.46
N ASN A 2 -3.73 13.36 -26.26
CA ASN A 2 -4.68 13.16 -25.14
C ASN A 2 -5.49 11.90 -25.41
N ARG A 3 -5.54 10.99 -24.41
CA ARG A 3 -6.35 9.77 -24.44
C ARG A 3 -7.77 10.07 -24.02
N ASP A 4 -8.76 9.50 -24.71
CA ASP A 4 -10.16 9.54 -24.27
C ASP A 4 -10.46 8.29 -23.42
N TRP A 5 -10.30 8.40 -22.11
CA TRP A 5 -10.51 7.30 -21.17
C TRP A 5 -11.96 6.76 -21.11
N ARG A 6 -12.91 7.42 -21.77
CA ARG A 6 -14.26 6.87 -21.96
C ARG A 6 -14.26 5.71 -22.98
N LYS A 7 -13.29 5.72 -23.90
CA LYS A 7 -13.12 4.73 -24.97
C LYS A 7 -11.86 3.88 -24.80
N ASP A 8 -10.80 4.51 -24.35
CA ASP A 8 -9.50 3.87 -24.17
C ASP A 8 -9.46 3.08 -22.85
N ARG A 9 -8.72 1.99 -22.84
CA ARG A 9 -8.40 1.20 -21.64
C ARG A 9 -6.92 0.91 -21.62
N ALA A 10 -6.37 0.86 -20.40
CA ALA A 10 -4.98 0.49 -20.21
C ALA A 10 -4.83 -0.33 -18.93
N VAL A 11 -3.78 -1.12 -18.90
CA VAL A 11 -3.27 -1.74 -17.69
C VAL A 11 -1.89 -1.16 -17.43
N VAL A 12 -1.68 -0.68 -16.23
CA VAL A 12 -0.39 -0.15 -15.79
C VAL A 12 0.20 -1.10 -14.75
N PHE A 13 1.46 -1.43 -14.90
CA PHE A 13 2.24 -2.15 -13.89
C PHE A 13 3.24 -1.16 -13.27
N LEU A 14 3.11 -0.93 -11.96
CA LEU A 14 4.05 -0.11 -11.19
C LEU A 14 4.97 -0.99 -10.38
N ASP A 15 6.26 -0.93 -10.70
CA ASP A 15 7.34 -1.59 -9.97
C ASP A 15 8.32 -0.51 -9.47
N PRO A 16 8.05 0.14 -8.34
CA PRO A 16 8.88 1.23 -7.86
C PRO A 16 10.17 0.73 -7.24
N TYR A 17 11.24 1.49 -7.43
CA TYR A 17 12.43 1.33 -6.60
C TYR A 17 12.15 1.93 -5.20
N GLY A 18 11.94 1.07 -4.20
CA GLY A 18 11.55 1.50 -2.85
C GLY A 18 10.22 2.26 -2.82
N MET A 19 10.09 3.25 -1.94
CA MET A 19 8.85 4.01 -1.71
C MET A 19 8.74 5.26 -2.61
N GLN A 20 9.14 5.17 -3.89
CA GLN A 20 9.22 6.35 -4.76
C GLN A 20 7.88 6.75 -5.41
N VAL A 21 6.94 5.82 -5.53
CA VAL A 21 5.62 6.15 -6.06
C VAL A 21 4.83 6.95 -5.03
N GLU A 22 4.45 8.15 -5.40
CA GLU A 22 3.60 9.01 -4.58
C GLU A 22 2.13 8.65 -4.80
N TRP A 23 1.32 8.80 -3.75
CA TRP A 23 -0.10 8.48 -3.78
C TRP A 23 -0.86 9.27 -4.85
N SER A 24 -0.45 10.51 -5.10
CA SER A 24 -1.00 11.36 -6.17
C SER A 24 -0.97 10.69 -7.55
N THR A 25 0.07 9.88 -7.83
CA THR A 25 0.15 9.07 -9.06
C THR A 25 -0.92 7.98 -9.08
N ILE A 26 -1.14 7.30 -7.95
CA ILE A 26 -2.18 6.28 -7.79
C ILE A 26 -3.57 6.88 -8.01
N GLU A 27 -3.85 8.03 -7.38
CA GLU A 27 -5.10 8.76 -7.54
C GLU A 27 -5.33 9.21 -9.00
N ALA A 28 -4.29 9.73 -9.66
CA ALA A 28 -4.39 10.15 -11.05
C ALA A 28 -4.73 8.98 -11.99
N LEU A 29 -4.16 7.78 -11.74
CA LEU A 29 -4.50 6.57 -12.49
C LEU A 29 -5.95 6.16 -12.26
N GLY A 30 -6.40 6.09 -11.02
CA GLY A 30 -7.77 5.73 -10.65
C GLY A 30 -8.81 6.72 -11.19
N ALA A 31 -8.52 8.01 -11.15
CA ALA A 31 -9.39 9.09 -11.66
C ALA A 31 -9.69 8.96 -13.15
N THR A 32 -8.84 8.30 -13.94
CA THR A 32 -9.09 8.04 -15.36
C THR A 32 -10.32 7.18 -15.61
N ARG A 33 -10.68 6.30 -14.65
CA ARG A 33 -11.71 5.24 -14.80
C ARG A 33 -11.51 4.33 -16.01
N GLY A 34 -10.33 4.39 -16.62
CA GLY A 34 -9.94 3.63 -17.80
C GLY A 34 -8.66 2.83 -17.62
N VAL A 35 -7.97 2.99 -16.48
CA VAL A 35 -6.70 2.33 -16.18
C VAL A 35 -6.87 1.36 -15.03
N ASP A 36 -6.56 0.09 -15.27
CA ASP A 36 -6.40 -0.90 -14.20
C ASP A 36 -4.93 -0.97 -13.77
N LEU A 37 -4.70 -1.14 -12.48
CA LEU A 37 -3.37 -1.05 -11.87
C LEU A 37 -2.93 -2.38 -11.29
N TRP A 38 -1.76 -2.86 -11.71
CA TRP A 38 -0.93 -3.78 -10.95
C TRP A 38 0.13 -2.96 -10.20
N TYR A 39 0.20 -3.12 -8.90
CA TYR A 39 1.14 -2.39 -8.05
C TYR A 39 1.98 -3.34 -7.21
N LEU A 40 3.27 -3.36 -7.45
CA LEU A 40 4.24 -4.10 -6.65
C LEU A 40 4.68 -3.22 -5.48
N PHE A 41 3.87 -3.22 -4.40
CA PHE A 41 4.12 -2.38 -3.25
C PHE A 41 5.30 -2.92 -2.42
N PRO A 42 6.34 -2.09 -2.11
CA PRO A 42 7.56 -2.53 -1.43
C PRO A 42 7.33 -2.71 0.07
N LEU A 43 6.95 -3.90 0.48
CA LEU A 43 6.58 -4.25 1.85
C LEU A 43 7.82 -4.36 2.75
N GLY A 44 8.74 -5.26 2.41
CA GLY A 44 9.93 -5.57 3.22
C GLY A 44 11.05 -4.56 3.08
N THR A 45 11.37 -4.18 1.84
CA THR A 45 12.46 -3.26 1.52
C THR A 45 12.08 -1.79 1.68
N GLY A 46 10.79 -1.47 1.68
CA GLY A 46 10.25 -0.12 1.82
C GLY A 46 9.72 0.13 3.23
N VAL A 47 8.45 -0.17 3.45
CA VAL A 47 7.72 0.19 4.68
C VAL A 47 8.38 -0.37 5.94
N SER A 48 8.71 -1.66 5.97
CA SER A 48 9.26 -2.27 7.18
C SER A 48 10.59 -1.67 7.64
N ARG A 49 11.38 -1.10 6.72
CA ARG A 49 12.63 -0.41 7.05
C ARG A 49 12.40 1.00 7.60
N MET A 50 11.32 1.66 7.20
CA MET A 50 10.98 3.02 7.61
C MET A 50 10.21 3.08 8.92
N LEU A 51 9.66 1.94 9.38
CA LEU A 51 8.92 1.82 10.63
C LEU A 51 9.83 1.22 11.72
N PRO A 52 10.52 2.03 12.54
CA PRO A 52 11.28 1.52 13.68
C PRO A 52 10.36 0.83 14.68
N ARG A 53 10.89 -0.14 15.42
CA ARG A 53 10.11 -0.88 16.43
C ARG A 53 9.75 0.01 17.62
N VAL A 54 10.70 0.82 18.05
CA VAL A 54 10.59 1.72 19.19
C VAL A 54 11.27 3.03 18.82
N GLY A 55 10.76 4.14 19.33
CA GLY A 55 11.35 5.46 19.12
C GLY A 55 10.66 6.29 18.04
N LYS A 56 11.19 7.49 17.84
CA LYS A 56 10.62 8.45 16.89
C LYS A 56 11.03 8.11 15.46
N ILE A 57 10.06 8.10 14.56
CA ILE A 57 10.30 8.08 13.13
C ILE A 57 10.93 9.42 12.75
N THR A 58 11.98 9.40 11.91
CA THR A 58 12.57 10.63 11.40
C THR A 58 11.58 11.38 10.51
N ASP A 59 11.65 12.71 10.52
CA ASP A 59 10.76 13.55 9.69
C ASP A 59 10.85 13.20 8.21
N GLY A 60 12.05 12.80 7.73
CA GLY A 60 12.24 12.37 6.36
C GLY A 60 11.49 11.08 6.01
N TRP A 61 11.49 10.09 6.93
CA TRP A 61 10.77 8.85 6.74
C TRP A 61 9.26 9.04 6.89
N SER A 62 8.83 9.84 7.87
CA SER A 62 7.43 10.20 8.04
C SER A 62 6.88 10.85 6.78
N ARG A 63 7.56 11.88 6.26
CA ARG A 63 7.16 12.55 5.02
C ARG A 63 7.12 11.59 3.81
N ARG A 64 8.09 10.67 3.69
CA ARG A 64 8.09 9.68 2.62
C ARG A 64 6.92 8.72 2.72
N LEU A 65 6.56 8.29 3.92
CA LEU A 65 5.39 7.44 4.16
C LEU A 65 4.09 8.21 3.87
N ASP A 66 4.00 9.48 4.29
CA ASP A 66 2.85 10.33 3.98
C ASP A 66 2.64 10.48 2.47
N LEU A 67 3.72 10.70 1.71
CA LEU A 67 3.64 10.77 0.25
C LEU A 67 3.23 9.43 -0.38
N ALA A 68 3.78 8.32 0.09
CA ALA A 68 3.50 7.01 -0.46
C ALA A 68 2.10 6.49 -0.13
N PHE A 69 1.57 6.82 1.04
CA PHE A 69 0.22 6.44 1.46
C PHE A 69 -0.85 7.50 1.16
N GLY A 70 -0.44 8.75 0.86
CA GLY A 70 -1.33 9.88 0.64
C GLY A 70 -2.09 10.32 1.89
N THR A 71 -1.61 9.97 3.06
CA THR A 71 -2.24 10.28 4.35
C THR A 71 -1.26 10.03 5.48
N HIS A 72 -1.46 10.70 6.62
CA HIS A 72 -0.73 10.42 7.87
C HIS A 72 -1.41 9.34 8.73
N ALA A 73 -2.60 8.86 8.35
CA ALA A 73 -3.36 7.87 9.13
C ALA A 73 -2.64 6.52 9.34
N TRP A 74 -1.60 6.25 8.55
CA TRP A 74 -0.72 5.09 8.75
C TRP A 74 -0.04 5.13 10.13
N TYR A 75 0.23 6.32 10.68
CA TYR A 75 0.91 6.45 11.96
C TYR A 75 0.05 5.84 13.08
N ASP A 76 -1.19 6.29 13.22
CA ASP A 76 -2.11 5.77 14.23
C ASP A 76 -2.47 4.29 13.97
N ARG A 77 -2.42 3.87 12.70
CA ARG A 77 -2.71 2.49 12.34
C ARG A 77 -1.58 1.53 12.70
N PHE A 78 -0.31 1.96 12.62
CA PHE A 78 0.88 1.12 12.76
C PHE A 78 1.61 1.28 14.08
N TYR A 79 1.18 2.22 14.91
CA TYR A 79 1.72 2.44 16.24
C TYR A 79 0.63 2.41 17.30
N GLN A 80 0.96 1.85 18.44
CA GLN A 80 0.10 1.83 19.61
C GLN A 80 0.90 2.14 20.87
N LYS A 81 0.22 2.56 21.93
CA LYS A 81 0.87 2.76 23.22
C LYS A 81 1.45 1.45 23.71
N SER A 82 2.70 1.47 24.15
CA SER A 82 3.33 0.30 24.75
C SER A 82 2.56 -0.11 26.01
N ALA A 83 2.30 -1.42 26.12
CA ALA A 83 1.70 -1.99 27.34
C ALA A 83 2.70 -2.01 28.51
N THR A 84 4.02 -1.81 28.24
CA THR A 84 5.06 -1.82 29.25
C THR A 84 5.54 -0.37 29.46
N PRO A 85 5.20 0.30 30.59
CA PRO A 85 5.75 1.60 30.90
C PRO A 85 7.29 1.54 30.96
N GLY A 86 7.93 2.54 30.42
CA GLY A 86 9.40 2.66 30.53
C GLY A 86 9.79 2.73 32.02
N LEU A 87 10.80 1.94 32.41
CA LEU A 87 11.20 1.82 33.81
C LEU A 87 11.72 3.13 34.42
N PHE A 88 12.00 4.13 33.60
CA PHE A 88 12.64 5.40 34.00
C PHE A 88 12.05 6.66 33.36
N ASP A 89 10.96 6.53 32.56
CA ASP A 89 10.39 7.70 31.89
C ASP A 89 8.86 7.55 31.80
N ASP A 90 8.15 8.58 32.31
CA ASP A 90 6.68 8.68 32.22
C ASP A 90 6.19 9.05 30.81
N SER A 91 7.10 9.11 29.81
CA SER A 91 6.70 9.35 28.44
C SER A 91 6.01 8.10 27.85
N GLU A 92 4.82 8.30 27.30
CA GLU A 92 4.10 7.26 26.56
C GLU A 92 4.97 6.75 25.41
N THR A 93 5.57 5.59 25.59
CA THR A 93 6.37 4.96 24.54
C THR A 93 5.44 4.33 23.53
N LEU A 94 5.56 4.73 22.27
CA LEU A 94 4.83 4.10 21.17
C LEU A 94 5.63 2.92 20.62
N GLU A 95 4.97 1.80 20.45
CA GLU A 95 5.52 0.60 19.83
C GLU A 95 4.86 0.35 18.48
N ARG A 96 5.67 -0.15 17.55
CA ARG A 96 5.17 -0.57 16.25
C ARG A 96 4.28 -1.79 16.38
N ASP A 97 3.03 -1.66 15.96
CA ASP A 97 2.06 -2.74 15.75
C ASP A 97 1.65 -2.79 14.27
N ALA A 98 2.58 -3.21 13.43
CA ALA A 98 2.41 -3.27 12.00
C ALA A 98 2.80 -4.66 11.46
N PRO A 99 2.07 -5.72 11.85
CA PRO A 99 2.23 -7.01 11.20
C PRO A 99 1.86 -6.90 9.71
N GLU A 100 2.34 -7.84 8.93
CA GLU A 100 2.18 -7.86 7.47
C GLU A 100 0.71 -7.72 7.03
N GLU A 101 -0.18 -8.41 7.73
CA GLU A 101 -1.62 -8.41 7.46
C GLU A 101 -2.23 -7.01 7.66
N LYS A 102 -1.75 -6.28 8.65
CA LYS A 102 -2.24 -4.94 8.97
C LYS A 102 -1.80 -3.93 7.90
N ILE A 103 -0.55 -4.05 7.43
CA ILE A 103 -0.05 -3.22 6.32
C ILE A 103 -0.80 -3.56 5.02
N ASN A 104 -1.01 -4.85 4.74
CA ASN A 104 -1.78 -5.31 3.58
C ASN A 104 -3.22 -4.75 3.59
N ALA A 105 -3.92 -4.87 4.73
CA ALA A 105 -5.26 -4.32 4.90
C ALA A 105 -5.29 -2.80 4.67
N PHE A 106 -4.32 -2.08 5.21
CA PHE A 106 -4.23 -0.63 5.04
C PHE A 106 -4.02 -0.24 3.56
N ILE A 107 -3.11 -0.93 2.85
CA ILE A 107 -2.90 -0.69 1.41
C ILE A 107 -4.16 -1.01 0.61
N HIS A 108 -4.83 -2.11 0.93
CA HIS A 108 -6.10 -2.48 0.27
C HIS A 108 -7.17 -1.41 0.48
N GLU A 109 -7.34 -0.92 1.71
CA GLU A 109 -8.26 0.17 2.05
C GLU A 109 -7.90 1.45 1.26
N ARG A 110 -6.60 1.81 1.24
CA ARG A 110 -6.14 2.99 0.49
C ARG A 110 -6.42 2.87 -1.01
N LEU A 111 -6.08 1.74 -1.65
CA LEU A 111 -6.39 1.52 -3.07
C LEU A 111 -7.88 1.60 -3.34
N GLY A 112 -8.73 1.14 -2.42
CA GLY A 112 -10.18 1.26 -2.49
C GLY A 112 -10.71 2.70 -2.48
N THR A 113 -9.92 3.69 -2.03
CA THR A 113 -10.29 5.12 -2.13
C THR A 113 -10.05 5.71 -3.52
N ALA A 114 -9.14 5.11 -4.31
CA ALA A 114 -8.76 5.60 -5.63
C ALA A 114 -9.37 4.78 -6.78
N PHE A 115 -9.66 3.50 -6.55
CA PHE A 115 -10.17 2.56 -7.55
C PHE A 115 -11.53 2.01 -7.15
N PHE A 116 -12.31 1.60 -8.17
CA PHE A 116 -13.65 1.06 -7.94
C PHE A 116 -13.65 -0.26 -7.18
N LYS A 117 -12.68 -1.14 -7.47
CA LYS A 117 -12.56 -2.44 -6.81
C LYS A 117 -11.11 -2.90 -6.73
N VAL A 118 -10.75 -3.53 -5.62
CA VAL A 118 -9.39 -4.03 -5.34
C VAL A 118 -9.44 -5.53 -5.09
N ALA A 119 -8.51 -6.28 -5.68
CA ALA A 119 -8.35 -7.71 -5.41
C ALA A 119 -7.58 -7.92 -4.09
N LYS A 120 -7.76 -9.07 -3.46
CA LYS A 120 -6.93 -9.47 -2.33
C LYS A 120 -5.46 -9.56 -2.78
N GLY A 121 -4.58 -8.83 -2.11
CA GLY A 121 -3.15 -8.80 -2.45
C GLY A 121 -2.44 -10.10 -2.14
N LEU A 122 -1.38 -10.38 -2.91
CA LEU A 122 -0.48 -11.51 -2.69
C LEU A 122 0.88 -11.02 -2.16
N VAL A 123 1.30 -11.55 -1.01
CA VAL A 123 2.63 -11.26 -0.49
C VAL A 123 3.67 -12.13 -1.17
N LEU A 124 4.59 -11.47 -1.88
CA LEU A 124 5.75 -12.12 -2.49
C LEU A 124 6.90 -12.20 -1.49
N ARG A 125 7.47 -13.40 -1.35
CA ARG A 125 8.51 -13.70 -0.37
C ARG A 125 9.80 -14.15 -1.05
N ASN A 126 10.93 -13.94 -0.36
CA ASN A 126 12.19 -14.50 -0.81
C ASN A 126 12.31 -16.00 -0.42
N SER A 127 13.42 -16.63 -0.80
CA SER A 127 13.72 -18.03 -0.47
C SER A 127 13.80 -18.34 1.03
N LYS A 128 13.91 -17.31 1.88
CA LYS A 128 13.91 -17.41 3.36
C LYS A 128 12.53 -17.07 3.96
N SER A 129 11.48 -17.09 3.15
CA SER A 129 10.10 -16.73 3.52
C SER A 129 9.92 -15.30 4.05
N SER A 130 10.90 -14.42 3.88
CA SER A 130 10.76 -13.02 4.28
C SER A 130 9.92 -12.26 3.25
N PRO A 131 8.94 -11.44 3.68
CA PRO A 131 8.13 -10.65 2.78
C PRO A 131 8.98 -9.59 2.07
N LEU A 132 8.85 -9.50 0.75
CA LEU A 132 9.52 -8.49 -0.06
C LEU A 132 8.54 -7.46 -0.57
N TYR A 133 7.49 -7.92 -1.21
CA TYR A 133 6.50 -7.08 -1.89
C TYR A 133 5.08 -7.57 -1.61
N LEU A 134 4.14 -6.65 -1.72
CA LEU A 134 2.73 -6.96 -1.82
C LEU A 134 2.28 -6.66 -3.25
N LEU A 135 1.92 -7.71 -4.01
CA LEU A 135 1.37 -7.55 -5.34
C LEU A 135 -0.13 -7.27 -5.23
N CYS A 136 -0.51 -6.05 -5.61
CA CYS A 136 -1.88 -5.57 -5.58
C CYS A 136 -2.44 -5.47 -6.99
N PHE A 137 -3.76 -5.67 -7.13
CA PHE A 137 -4.49 -5.34 -8.35
C PHE A 137 -5.71 -4.49 -8.01
N ALA A 138 -5.90 -3.40 -8.75
CA ALA A 138 -7.02 -2.50 -8.60
C ALA A 138 -7.64 -2.14 -9.96
N ALA A 139 -8.96 -2.26 -10.06
CA ALA A 139 -9.73 -1.98 -11.25
C ALA A 139 -10.50 -0.65 -11.10
N SER A 140 -10.34 0.24 -12.07
CA SER A 140 -10.97 1.57 -12.05
C SER A 140 -12.35 1.61 -12.69
N ASN A 141 -12.65 0.69 -13.63
CA ASN A 141 -13.89 0.71 -14.38
C ASN A 141 -14.98 -0.14 -13.72
N GLU A 142 -16.09 0.47 -13.32
CA GLU A 142 -17.21 -0.20 -12.64
C GLU A 142 -17.73 -1.43 -13.39
N ARG A 143 -17.94 -1.30 -14.70
CA ARG A 143 -18.50 -2.39 -15.53
C ARG A 143 -17.53 -3.54 -15.75
N GLY A 144 -16.23 -3.22 -15.87
CA GLY A 144 -15.18 -4.21 -16.11
C GLY A 144 -14.62 -4.84 -14.83
N ALA A 145 -14.73 -4.15 -13.69
CA ALA A 145 -14.11 -4.58 -12.44
C ALA A 145 -14.47 -6.00 -11.99
N PRO A 146 -15.72 -6.49 -12.07
CA PRO A 146 -16.03 -7.85 -11.64
C PRO A 146 -15.24 -8.92 -12.40
N ILE A 147 -15.05 -8.72 -13.70
CA ILE A 147 -14.28 -9.64 -14.56
C ILE A 147 -12.80 -9.49 -14.28
N ALA A 148 -12.29 -8.27 -14.25
CA ALA A 148 -10.87 -7.97 -13.99
C ALA A 148 -10.41 -8.50 -12.63
N ILE A 149 -11.19 -8.30 -11.57
CA ILE A 149 -10.90 -8.82 -10.23
C ILE A 149 -10.87 -10.35 -10.21
N ARG A 150 -11.83 -11.01 -10.86
CA ARG A 150 -11.85 -12.48 -10.92
C ARG A 150 -10.61 -13.03 -11.62
N ILE A 151 -10.19 -12.42 -12.73
CA ILE A 151 -8.96 -12.80 -13.43
C ILE A 151 -7.75 -12.57 -12.53
N ALA A 152 -7.66 -11.40 -11.90
CA ALA A 152 -6.55 -11.07 -11.00
C ALA A 152 -6.47 -12.05 -9.82
N GLN A 153 -7.59 -12.38 -9.18
CA GLN A 153 -7.63 -13.35 -8.09
C GLN A 153 -7.19 -14.74 -8.52
N SER A 154 -7.60 -15.18 -9.71
CA SER A 154 -7.12 -16.45 -10.27
C SER A 154 -5.60 -16.48 -10.48
N LEU A 155 -5.01 -15.35 -10.91
CA LEU A 155 -3.56 -15.21 -11.06
C LEU A 155 -2.83 -15.10 -9.71
N LEU A 156 -3.46 -14.49 -8.71
CA LEU A 156 -2.91 -14.31 -7.37
C LEU A 156 -3.07 -15.56 -6.49
N GLY A 157 -3.77 -16.61 -6.96
CA GLY A 157 -3.96 -17.86 -6.21
C GLY A 157 -4.91 -17.72 -5.02
N SER A 158 -5.86 -16.80 -5.07
CA SER A 158 -6.79 -16.47 -3.99
C SER A 158 -8.26 -16.59 -4.40
#